data_bf890bf9a3c05483be1e65dae60209b3
#
_entry.id   bf890bf9a3c05483be1e65dae60209b3
#
_cell.length_a   1.000
_cell.length_b   1.000
_cell.length_c   1.000
_cell.angle_alpha   90.00
_cell.angle_beta   90.00
_cell.angle_gamma   90.00
#
_symmetry.space_group_name_H-M   'P 1'
#
loop_
_entity.id
_entity.type
_entity.pdbx_description
1 polymer ?
#
loop_
_entity_poly.entity_id
_entity_poly.type
_entity_poly.pdbx_seq_one_letter_code
_entity_poly.pdbx_strand_id
1 'polypeptide(L)'
;ALGSLLSGGQQQRLTIARALSQNPELLLLDEFSIAVDPVTTMRIEDVLKELKEEITIVLVTNLVQQARRLADRTAFFLESELIETAETEELFSGVVKDQRTRDYVEGRFG
;
A
#
# COMPACT_ATOMS: atom_id res chain seq x y z
N ALA A 1 1.08 27.54 -7.46
CA ALA A 1 1.42 27.19 -6.09
C ALA A 1 2.72 26.41 -6.02
N LEU A 2 3.38 26.45 -4.89
CA LEU A 2 4.67 25.77 -4.70
C LEU A 2 4.57 24.27 -4.98
N GLY A 3 3.47 23.64 -4.58
CA GLY A 3 3.27 22.21 -4.79
C GLY A 3 3.26 21.78 -6.25
N SER A 4 2.85 22.65 -7.18
CA SER A 4 2.81 22.33 -8.60
C SER A 4 4.21 22.29 -9.25
N LEU A 5 5.23 22.81 -8.58
CA LEU A 5 6.60 22.80 -9.05
C LEU A 5 7.40 21.59 -8.55
N LEU A 6 6.79 20.76 -7.71
CA LEU A 6 7.44 19.60 -7.13
C LEU A 6 7.30 18.36 -8.02
N SER A 7 8.26 17.43 -7.93
CA SER A 7 8.15 16.13 -8.57
C SER A 7 7.00 15.32 -7.96
N GLY A 8 6.56 14.26 -8.64
CA GLY A 8 5.52 13.37 -8.12
C GLY A 8 5.86 12.81 -6.73
N GLY A 9 7.12 12.41 -6.51
CA GLY A 9 7.57 11.90 -5.22
C GLY A 9 7.56 12.96 -4.13
N GLN A 10 8.00 14.17 -4.46
CA GLN A 10 7.97 15.28 -3.51
C GLN A 10 6.55 15.68 -3.15
N GLN A 11 5.63 15.67 -4.14
CA GLN A 11 4.22 15.93 -3.89
C GLN A 11 3.60 14.89 -2.96
N GLN A 12 3.93 13.61 -3.13
CA GLN A 12 3.44 12.55 -2.25
C GLN A 12 3.98 12.69 -0.83
N ARG A 13 5.25 13.02 -0.67
CA ARG A 13 5.82 13.29 0.65
C ARG A 13 5.12 14.44 1.34
N LEU A 14 4.84 15.51 0.60
CA LEU A 14 4.15 16.68 1.15
C LEU A 14 2.73 16.33 1.57
N THR A 15 2.03 15.55 0.76
CA THR A 15 0.67 15.09 1.06
C THR A 15 0.65 14.25 2.34
N ILE A 16 1.57 13.32 2.47
CA ILE A 16 1.68 12.46 3.66
C ILE A 16 2.02 13.32 4.89
N ALA A 17 2.98 14.23 4.77
CA ALA A 17 3.35 15.12 5.87
C ALA A 17 2.19 15.99 6.34
N ARG A 18 1.38 16.49 5.41
CA ARG A 18 0.17 17.27 5.76
C ARG A 18 -0.85 16.43 6.50
N ALA A 19 -1.07 15.19 6.06
CA ALA A 19 -1.97 14.28 6.74
C ALA A 19 -1.48 14.00 8.17
N LEU A 20 -0.18 13.76 8.34
CA LEU A 20 0.41 13.45 9.63
C LEU A 20 0.41 14.65 10.58
N SER A 21 0.42 15.87 10.07
CA SER A 21 0.35 17.07 10.91
C SER A 21 -0.96 17.19 11.68
N GLN A 22 -1.98 16.44 11.29
CA GLN A 22 -3.27 16.37 11.97
C GLN A 22 -3.25 15.40 13.17
N ASN A 23 -2.14 14.73 13.45
CA ASN A 23 -2.01 13.68 14.46
C ASN A 23 -3.07 12.58 14.30
N PRO A 24 -3.16 11.93 13.12
CA PRO A 24 -4.23 10.97 12.87
C PRO A 24 -4.00 9.67 13.63
N GLU A 25 -5.10 8.99 13.97
CA GLU A 25 -5.06 7.61 14.44
C GLU A 25 -5.08 6.63 13.28
N LEU A 26 -5.59 7.08 12.14
CA LEU A 26 -5.76 6.28 10.92
C LEU A 26 -5.29 7.08 9.71
N LEU A 27 -4.43 6.49 8.91
CA LEU A 27 -3.95 7.07 7.66
C LEU A 27 -4.43 6.20 6.50
N LEU A 28 -5.12 6.82 5.53
CA LEU A 28 -5.58 6.15 4.32
C LEU A 28 -4.70 6.57 3.14
N LEU A 29 -4.12 5.60 2.47
CA LEU A 29 -3.28 5.82 1.29
C LEU A 29 -3.82 5.03 0.11
N ASP A 30 -4.09 5.73 -1.00
CA ASP A 30 -4.62 5.12 -2.21
C ASP A 30 -3.57 5.23 -3.32
N GLU A 31 -2.91 4.11 -3.62
CA GLU A 31 -1.94 3.98 -4.71
C GLU A 31 -0.88 5.11 -4.69
N PHE A 32 -0.27 5.32 -3.52
CA PHE A 32 0.61 6.47 -3.30
C PHE A 32 1.86 6.49 -4.19
N SER A 33 2.24 5.36 -4.76
CA SER A 33 3.48 5.25 -5.54
C SER A 33 3.28 5.39 -7.05
N ILE A 34 2.05 5.69 -7.50
CA ILE A 34 1.79 5.99 -8.91
C ILE A 34 2.58 7.24 -9.30
N ALA A 35 3.32 7.18 -10.41
CA ALA A 35 4.14 8.27 -10.92
C ALA A 35 5.28 8.70 -9.99
N VAL A 36 5.68 7.83 -9.08
CA VAL A 36 6.81 8.06 -8.17
C VAL A 36 7.93 7.07 -8.54
N ASP A 37 9.16 7.57 -8.61
CA ASP A 37 10.30 6.72 -8.94
C ASP A 37 10.56 5.65 -7.87
N PRO A 38 11.23 4.53 -8.22
CA PRO A 38 11.45 3.43 -7.27
C PRO A 38 12.21 3.82 -6.01
N VAL A 39 13.21 4.69 -6.12
CA VAL A 39 14.02 5.08 -4.95
C VAL A 39 13.19 5.88 -3.96
N THR A 40 12.41 6.85 -4.46
CA THR A 40 11.52 7.66 -3.62
C THR A 40 10.43 6.80 -3.02
N THR A 41 9.86 5.87 -3.80
CA THR A 41 8.86 4.92 -3.31
C THR A 41 9.39 4.12 -2.13
N MET A 42 10.62 3.60 -2.23
CA MET A 42 11.24 2.86 -1.13
C MET A 42 11.40 3.69 0.13
N ARG A 43 11.77 4.97 -0.02
CA ARG A 43 11.91 5.87 1.13
C ARG A 43 10.58 6.12 1.81
N ILE A 44 9.51 6.29 1.02
CA ILE A 44 8.15 6.44 1.57
C ILE A 44 7.74 5.15 2.28
N GLU A 45 8.00 3.99 1.67
CA GLU A 45 7.69 2.71 2.28
C GLU A 45 8.40 2.53 3.63
N ASP A 46 9.67 2.95 3.73
CA ASP A 46 10.41 2.87 4.97
C ASP A 46 9.78 3.73 6.08
N VAL A 47 9.33 4.93 5.71
CA VAL A 47 8.60 5.80 6.65
C VAL A 47 7.31 5.15 7.11
N LEU A 48 6.57 4.53 6.19
CA LEU A 48 5.31 3.85 6.53
C LEU A 48 5.54 2.66 7.46
N LYS A 49 6.63 1.92 7.29
CA LYS A 49 6.98 0.81 8.17
C LYS A 49 7.24 1.27 9.61
N GLU A 50 7.81 2.44 9.77
CA GLU A 50 7.99 3.03 11.11
C GLU A 50 6.67 3.53 11.67
N LEU A 51 5.88 4.23 10.86
CA LEU A 51 4.62 4.82 11.29
C LEU A 51 3.58 3.80 11.72
N LYS A 52 3.56 2.62 11.11
CA LYS A 52 2.54 1.61 11.45
C LYS A 52 2.66 1.10 12.89
N GLU A 53 3.78 1.32 13.55
CA GLU A 53 3.93 1.01 14.97
C GLU A 53 3.16 1.98 15.87
N GLU A 54 2.82 3.14 15.36
CA GLU A 54 2.15 4.19 16.13
C GLU A 54 0.72 4.44 15.68
N ILE A 55 0.42 4.27 14.39
CA ILE A 55 -0.91 4.53 13.84
C ILE A 55 -1.35 3.37 12.94
N THR A 56 -2.66 3.29 12.72
CA THR A 56 -3.22 2.33 11.76
C THR A 56 -3.13 2.90 10.37
N ILE A 57 -2.61 2.12 9.43
CA ILE A 57 -2.49 2.51 8.02
C ILE A 57 -3.33 1.56 7.17
N VAL A 58 -4.19 2.12 6.33
CA VAL A 58 -4.90 1.37 5.30
C VAL A 58 -4.34 1.80 3.96
N LEU A 59 -3.74 0.84 3.25
CA LEU A 59 -3.12 1.06 1.96
C LEU A 59 -3.92 0.35 0.88
N VAL A 60 -4.32 1.10 -0.14
CA VAL A 60 -4.91 0.53 -1.36
C VAL A 60 -3.82 0.51 -2.43
N THR A 61 -3.52 -0.66 -2.96
CA THR A 61 -2.50 -0.82 -3.99
C THR A 61 -2.82 -2.02 -4.88
N ASN A 62 -2.51 -1.92 -6.18
CA ASN A 62 -2.54 -3.07 -7.06
C ASN A 62 -1.12 -3.64 -7.30
N LEU A 63 -0.14 -3.16 -6.55
CA LEU A 63 1.22 -3.69 -6.59
C LEU A 63 1.37 -4.79 -5.55
N VAL A 64 1.34 -6.04 -6.01
CA VAL A 64 1.40 -7.24 -5.17
C VAL A 64 2.57 -7.19 -4.19
N GLN A 65 3.76 -6.85 -4.69
CA GLN A 65 4.96 -6.86 -3.86
C GLN A 65 4.94 -5.75 -2.81
N GLN A 66 4.27 -4.63 -3.10
CA GLN A 66 4.13 -3.56 -2.12
C GLN A 66 3.25 -3.99 -0.94
N ALA A 67 2.12 -4.65 -1.23
CA ALA A 67 1.28 -5.23 -0.18
C ALA A 67 2.06 -6.23 0.67
N ARG A 68 2.84 -7.09 0.03
CA ARG A 68 3.64 -8.10 0.72
C ARG A 68 4.69 -7.48 1.65
N ARG A 69 5.33 -6.38 1.21
CA ARG A 69 6.37 -5.73 2.01
C ARG A 69 5.83 -4.93 3.19
N LEU A 70 4.65 -4.32 3.04
CA LEU A 70 4.18 -3.31 3.98
C LEU A 70 3.08 -3.79 4.91
N ALA A 71 2.20 -4.65 4.45
CA ALA A 71 0.96 -4.94 5.17
C ALA A 71 1.11 -6.10 6.15
N ASP A 72 0.50 -5.95 7.33
CA ASP A 72 0.37 -7.04 8.29
C ASP A 72 -0.80 -7.95 7.91
N ARG A 73 -1.89 -7.36 7.42
CA ARG A 73 -3.04 -8.07 6.88
C ARG A 73 -3.35 -7.55 5.49
N THR A 74 -3.81 -8.43 4.63
CA THR A 74 -4.16 -8.07 3.25
C THR A 74 -5.56 -8.57 2.92
N ALA A 75 -6.34 -7.69 2.29
CA ALA A 75 -7.65 -8.00 1.74
C ALA A 75 -7.56 -7.91 0.22
N PHE A 76 -7.96 -8.96 -0.47
CA PHE A 76 -7.94 -8.98 -1.93
C PHE A 76 -9.34 -8.70 -2.47
N PHE A 77 -9.43 -7.64 -3.29
CA PHE A 77 -10.67 -7.24 -3.96
C PHE A 77 -10.53 -7.46 -5.46
N LEU A 78 -11.59 -7.94 -6.08
CA LEU A 78 -11.68 -8.09 -7.52
C LEU A 78 -13.09 -7.66 -7.95
N GLU A 79 -13.15 -6.74 -8.92
CA GLU A 79 -14.43 -6.22 -9.46
C GLU A 79 -15.38 -5.76 -8.35
N SER A 80 -14.84 -4.99 -7.41
CA SER A 80 -15.59 -4.42 -6.27
C SER A 80 -16.10 -5.45 -5.27
N GLU A 81 -15.60 -6.68 -5.34
CA GLU A 81 -15.98 -7.75 -4.43
C GLU A 81 -14.80 -8.15 -3.55
N LEU A 82 -15.02 -8.28 -2.25
CA LEU A 82 -14.01 -8.83 -1.34
C LEU A 82 -13.92 -10.34 -1.56
N ILE A 83 -12.77 -10.78 -2.07
CA ILE A 83 -12.54 -12.19 -2.37
C ILE A 83 -11.99 -12.94 -1.17
N GLU A 84 -10.98 -12.38 -0.53
CA GLU A 84 -10.32 -13.03 0.59
C GLU A 84 -9.58 -12.01 1.46
N THR A 85 -9.52 -12.28 2.77
CA THR A 85 -8.71 -11.48 3.69
C THR A 85 -7.97 -12.44 4.62
N ALA A 86 -6.69 -12.14 4.90
CA ALA A 86 -5.86 -12.98 5.75
C ALA A 86 -4.64 -12.20 6.22
N GLU A 87 -3.89 -12.79 7.17
CA GLU A 87 -2.54 -12.31 7.46
C GLU A 87 -1.74 -12.33 6.16
N THR A 88 -0.95 -11.31 5.92
CA THR A 88 -0.22 -11.17 4.66
C THR A 88 0.68 -12.38 4.39
N GLU A 89 1.38 -12.88 5.40
CA GLU A 89 2.23 -14.06 5.24
C GLU A 89 1.43 -15.29 4.81
N GLU A 90 0.25 -15.48 5.34
CA GLU A 90 -0.61 -16.61 4.97
C GLU A 90 -1.09 -16.46 3.52
N LEU A 91 -1.50 -15.26 3.15
CA LEU A 91 -2.00 -15.00 1.81
C LEU A 91 -0.93 -15.24 0.74
N PHE A 92 0.32 -14.92 1.05
CA PHE A 92 1.44 -15.07 0.11
C PHE A 92 2.19 -16.41 0.24
N SER A 93 1.84 -17.24 1.23
CA SER A 93 2.50 -18.54 1.44
C SER A 93 1.86 -19.69 0.67
N GLY A 94 0.77 -19.43 -0.05
CA GLY A 94 0.06 -20.47 -0.79
C GLY A 94 -1.05 -21.17 -0.01
N VAL A 95 -1.34 -20.75 1.20
CA VAL A 95 -2.41 -21.32 2.02
C VAL A 95 -3.77 -20.69 1.71
N VAL A 96 -3.87 -19.95 0.61
CA VAL A 96 -5.09 -19.28 0.21
C VAL A 96 -6.11 -20.26 -0.36
N LYS A 97 -7.37 -19.97 -0.11
CA LYS A 97 -8.48 -20.86 -0.47
C LYS A 97 -9.06 -20.56 -1.84
N ASP A 98 -9.03 -19.32 -2.27
CA ASP A 98 -9.63 -18.89 -3.52
C ASP A 98 -8.61 -18.87 -4.65
N GLN A 99 -8.97 -19.48 -5.80
CA GLN A 99 -8.07 -19.53 -6.95
C GLN A 99 -7.76 -18.13 -7.50
N ARG A 100 -8.71 -17.20 -7.40
CA ARG A 100 -8.50 -15.83 -7.86
C ARG A 100 -7.40 -15.14 -7.04
N THR A 101 -7.36 -15.40 -5.74
CA THR A 101 -6.31 -14.89 -4.86
C THR A 101 -4.95 -15.48 -5.24
N ARG A 102 -4.90 -16.78 -5.52
CA ARG A 102 -3.67 -17.44 -5.95
C ARG A 102 -3.14 -16.83 -7.24
N ASP A 103 -4.02 -16.60 -8.21
CA ASP A 103 -3.65 -16.00 -9.48
C ASP A 103 -3.09 -14.59 -9.28
N TYR A 104 -3.68 -13.81 -8.40
CA TYR A 104 -3.19 -12.48 -8.05
C TYR A 104 -1.80 -12.54 -7.41
N VAL A 105 -1.63 -13.39 -6.41
CA VAL A 105 -0.37 -13.55 -5.67
C VAL A 105 0.75 -14.03 -6.60
N GLU A 106 0.43 -14.92 -7.53
CA GLU A 106 1.39 -15.47 -8.49
C GLU A 106 1.60 -14.56 -9.71
N GLY A 107 0.89 -13.45 -9.80
CA GLY A 107 1.04 -12.51 -10.90
C GLY A 107 0.43 -13.00 -12.21
N ARG A 108 -0.60 -13.84 -12.15
CA ARG A 108 -1.24 -14.43 -13.34
C ARG A 108 -2.36 -13.61 -13.93
N PHE A 109 -2.62 -12.42 -13.39
CA PHE A 109 -3.57 -11.51 -14.01
C PHE A 109 -2.92 -10.88 -15.23
N GLY A 110 -3.52 -11.12 -16.32
CA GLY A 110 -3.03 -10.72 -17.60
C GLY A 110 -3.02 -9.26 -17.89
#